data_34d7e3456be9d74468a1ac35bb7eb3e2
#
_entry.id   34d7e3456be9d74468a1ac35bb7eb3e2
#
_cell.length_a   1.000
_cell.length_b   1.000
_cell.length_c   1.000
_cell.angle_alpha   90.00
_cell.angle_beta   90.00
_cell.angle_gamma   90.00
#
_symmetry.space_group_name_H-M   'P 1'
#
loop_
_entity.id
_entity.type
_entity.pdbx_description
1 polymer ?
#
loop_
_entity_poly.entity_id
_entity_poly.type
_entity_poly.pdbx_seq_one_letter_code
_entity_poly.pdbx_strand_id
1 'polypeptide(L)'
;FLSEKRLKFGPWQALERGLARLLEHGGFKDVKIVGGSGDLGADVLAIKGNERWLVQSKYRSNEGAIGKKAVQEAFRAMQAYGADKCITATNQYFSEDAKKYNLQKINLGFDSRLWDKFTILKFAEKRDLRSANFRKPHDYQQLAIDKVLSEIKNGGSKGLLTIATGLGKTLIATTIISEYLAENPHSKILVLAHMRDLVKQLDIASWSQLDLDTHTH
;
A
#
# COMPACT_ATOMS: atom_id res chain seq x y z
N PHE A 1 -8.57 -3.34 -5.72
CA PHE A 1 -7.39 -3.09 -4.91
C PHE A 1 -7.55 -3.59 -3.46
N LEU A 2 -8.52 -3.13 -2.72
CA LEU A 2 -8.98 -3.74 -1.46
C LEU A 2 -10.30 -4.46 -1.71
N SER A 3 -10.26 -5.53 -2.48
CA SER A 3 -11.40 -6.40 -2.70
C SER A 3 -11.53 -7.41 -1.56
N GLU A 4 -12.70 -8.02 -1.43
CA GLU A 4 -12.93 -9.06 -0.42
C GLU A 4 -11.95 -10.23 -0.59
N LYS A 5 -11.69 -10.64 -1.84
CA LYS A 5 -10.72 -11.67 -2.18
C LYS A 5 -9.31 -11.29 -1.70
N ARG A 6 -8.89 -10.02 -1.86
CA ARG A 6 -7.62 -9.52 -1.41
C ARG A 6 -7.48 -9.51 0.10
N LEU A 7 -8.49 -9.02 0.78
CA LEU A 7 -8.50 -9.00 2.24
C LEU A 7 -8.43 -10.41 2.81
N LYS A 8 -9.00 -11.40 2.10
CA LYS A 8 -8.99 -12.80 2.55
C LYS A 8 -7.68 -13.52 2.23
N PHE A 9 -7.12 -13.34 1.04
CA PHE A 9 -6.01 -14.15 0.51
C PHE A 9 -4.75 -13.36 0.17
N GLY A 10 -4.79 -12.05 0.29
CA GLY A 10 -3.62 -11.21 0.03
C GLY A 10 -2.57 -11.32 1.11
N PRO A 11 -1.30 -11.02 0.79
CA PRO A 11 -0.28 -10.91 1.81
C PRO A 11 -0.54 -9.69 2.71
N TRP A 12 0.01 -9.69 3.93
CA TRP A 12 -0.15 -8.58 4.87
C TRP A 12 0.32 -7.23 4.30
N GLN A 13 1.35 -7.24 3.46
CA GLN A 13 1.83 -6.04 2.76
C GLN A 13 0.77 -5.41 1.85
N ALA A 14 -0.09 -6.24 1.24
CA ALA A 14 -1.19 -5.72 0.42
C ALA A 14 -2.21 -4.95 1.26
N LEU A 15 -2.44 -5.35 2.51
CA LEU A 15 -3.29 -4.60 3.43
C LEU A 15 -2.69 -3.23 3.77
N GLU A 16 -1.42 -3.18 4.16
CA GLU A 16 -0.73 -1.91 4.49
C GLU A 16 -0.74 -0.93 3.33
N ARG A 17 -0.38 -1.40 2.15
CA ARG A 17 -0.36 -0.59 0.92
C ARG A 17 -1.76 -0.14 0.52
N GLY A 18 -2.74 -1.01 0.71
CA GLY A 18 -4.13 -0.69 0.50
C GLY A 18 -4.64 0.41 1.42
N LEU A 19 -4.30 0.33 2.69
CA LEU A 19 -4.64 1.35 3.67
C LEU A 19 -3.96 2.69 3.33
N ALA A 20 -2.68 2.68 2.97
CA ALA A 20 -1.96 3.88 2.53
C ALA A 20 -2.69 4.54 1.35
N ARG A 21 -3.09 3.76 0.35
CA ARG A 21 -3.82 4.26 -0.80
C ARG A 21 -5.21 4.80 -0.46
N LEU A 22 -5.93 4.15 0.47
CA LEU A 22 -7.20 4.70 0.97
C LEU A 22 -7.04 6.05 1.65
N LEU A 23 -5.95 6.23 2.38
CA LEU A 23 -5.63 7.53 3.00
C LEU A 23 -5.34 8.59 1.92
N GLU A 24 -4.51 8.29 0.90
CA GLU A 24 -4.24 9.21 -0.22
C GLU A 24 -5.55 9.68 -0.85
N HIS A 25 -6.44 8.76 -1.22
CA HIS A 25 -7.76 9.07 -1.77
C HIS A 25 -8.71 9.73 -0.76
N GLY A 26 -8.41 9.60 0.53
CA GLY A 26 -9.09 10.29 1.63
C GLY A 26 -8.65 11.75 1.81
N GLY A 27 -7.73 12.24 0.96
CA GLY A 27 -7.18 13.59 1.02
C GLY A 27 -6.10 13.76 2.09
N PHE A 28 -5.48 12.66 2.52
CA PHE A 28 -4.28 12.71 3.35
C PHE A 28 -3.06 13.02 2.49
N LYS A 29 -2.11 13.75 3.05
CA LYS A 29 -0.82 14.09 2.44
C LYS A 29 0.31 13.33 3.15
N ASP A 30 1.48 13.30 2.53
CA ASP A 30 2.70 12.69 3.08
C ASP A 30 2.48 11.27 3.58
N VAL A 31 1.65 10.50 2.87
CA VAL A 31 1.36 9.12 3.21
C VAL A 31 2.62 8.26 3.00
N LYS A 32 3.12 7.67 4.08
CA LYS A 32 4.35 6.88 4.09
C LYS A 32 4.10 5.53 4.75
N ILE A 33 4.47 4.45 4.08
CA ILE A 33 4.56 3.13 4.68
C ILE A 33 5.88 3.07 5.43
N VAL A 34 5.83 2.78 6.72
CA VAL A 34 7.00 2.80 7.62
C VAL A 34 7.30 1.45 8.25
N GLY A 35 6.44 0.46 8.03
CA GLY A 35 6.56 -0.89 8.60
C GLY A 35 7.94 -1.52 8.41
N GLY A 36 8.44 -2.15 9.45
CA GLY A 36 9.75 -2.82 9.49
C GLY A 36 10.17 -3.20 10.90
N SER A 37 11.31 -3.85 11.06
CA SER A 37 11.85 -4.15 12.38
C SER A 37 12.24 -2.86 13.12
N GLY A 38 11.56 -2.56 14.24
CA GLY A 38 11.81 -1.37 15.04
C GLY A 38 10.83 -0.22 14.85
N ASP A 39 9.76 -0.40 14.10
CA ASP A 39 8.73 0.60 13.79
C ASP A 39 7.75 0.89 14.93
N LEU A 40 7.97 0.34 16.12
CA LEU A 40 7.12 0.49 17.30
C LEU A 40 5.62 0.20 17.05
N GLY A 41 5.32 -0.48 15.93
CA GLY A 41 3.97 -0.87 15.53
C GLY A 41 3.22 0.15 14.67
N ALA A 42 3.91 1.10 14.05
CA ALA A 42 3.33 1.95 13.02
C ALA A 42 3.56 1.35 11.63
N ASP A 43 2.51 1.20 10.84
CA ASP A 43 2.63 0.68 9.47
C ASP A 43 2.49 1.79 8.43
N VAL A 44 1.63 2.78 8.69
CA VAL A 44 1.47 3.95 7.81
C VAL A 44 1.39 5.23 8.64
N LEU A 45 2.11 6.24 8.18
CA LEU A 45 2.03 7.61 8.69
C LEU A 45 1.44 8.51 7.61
N ALA A 46 0.63 9.49 7.99
CA ALA A 46 0.00 10.42 7.07
C ALA A 46 -0.33 11.75 7.76
N ILE A 47 -0.58 12.80 6.98
CA ILE A 47 -0.98 14.12 7.46
C ILE A 47 -2.33 14.48 6.86
N LYS A 48 -3.26 15.00 7.69
CA LYS A 48 -4.52 15.57 7.23
C LYS A 48 -4.77 16.89 7.93
N GLY A 49 -4.78 17.96 7.16
CA GLY A 49 -4.70 19.32 7.74
C GLY A 49 -3.37 19.49 8.46
N ASN A 50 -3.41 19.85 9.74
CA ASN A 50 -2.23 19.97 10.60
C ASN A 50 -2.05 18.78 11.53
N GLU A 51 -2.84 17.71 11.35
CA GLU A 51 -2.85 16.55 12.25
C GLU A 51 -2.03 15.41 11.66
N ARG A 52 -1.24 14.77 12.50
CA ARG A 52 -0.50 13.53 12.20
C ARG A 52 -1.37 12.33 12.50
N TRP A 53 -1.48 11.45 11.54
CA TRP A 53 -2.23 10.22 11.64
C TRP A 53 -1.31 9.02 11.55
N LEU A 54 -1.58 8.05 12.39
CA LEU A 54 -0.90 6.76 12.39
C LEU A 54 -1.90 5.66 12.09
N VAL A 55 -1.51 4.72 11.24
CA VAL A 55 -2.27 3.48 11.02
C VAL A 55 -1.41 2.31 11.44
N GLN A 56 -1.98 1.43 12.26
CA GLN A 56 -1.47 0.09 12.50
C GLN A 56 -2.39 -0.92 11.86
N SER A 57 -1.82 -1.81 11.06
CA SER A 57 -2.52 -2.92 10.42
C SER A 57 -2.33 -4.23 11.19
N LYS A 58 -3.35 -5.05 11.22
CA LYS A 58 -3.30 -6.41 11.76
C LYS A 58 -3.94 -7.37 10.76
N TYR A 59 -3.09 -8.03 10.00
CA TYR A 59 -3.51 -9.05 9.06
C TYR A 59 -3.62 -10.41 9.74
N ARG A 60 -4.67 -11.16 9.40
CA ARG A 60 -4.82 -12.58 9.75
C ARG A 60 -5.24 -13.38 8.52
N SER A 61 -4.54 -14.48 8.27
CA SER A 61 -4.87 -15.42 7.19
C SER A 61 -6.13 -16.24 7.49
N ASN A 62 -6.38 -16.52 8.77
CA ASN A 62 -7.56 -17.27 9.23
C ASN A 62 -8.61 -16.32 9.82
N GLU A 63 -9.88 -16.72 9.74
CA GLU A 63 -10.96 -16.00 10.41
C GLU A 63 -10.72 -15.91 11.92
N GLY A 64 -11.05 -14.76 12.50
CA GLY A 64 -10.93 -14.55 13.92
C GLY A 64 -10.86 -13.07 14.31
N ALA A 65 -11.33 -12.79 15.51
CA ALA A 65 -11.32 -11.44 16.04
C ALA A 65 -9.91 -10.94 16.35
N ILE A 66 -9.69 -9.66 16.10
CA ILE A 66 -8.51 -8.95 16.59
C ILE A 66 -8.79 -8.42 17.99
N GLY A 67 -7.97 -8.84 18.94
CA GLY A 67 -8.15 -8.52 20.36
C GLY A 67 -7.60 -7.15 20.76
N LYS A 68 -7.85 -6.80 22.02
CA LYS A 68 -7.45 -5.54 22.68
C LYS A 68 -5.96 -5.19 22.50
N LYS A 69 -5.08 -6.20 22.45
CA LYS A 69 -3.63 -5.98 22.31
C LYS A 69 -3.26 -5.16 21.08
N ALA A 70 -3.93 -5.38 19.95
CA ALA A 70 -3.68 -4.63 18.72
C ALA A 70 -3.98 -3.13 18.87
N VAL A 71 -5.08 -2.80 19.57
CA VAL A 71 -5.44 -1.41 19.85
C VAL A 71 -4.45 -0.79 20.84
N GLN A 72 -3.98 -1.55 21.82
CA GLN A 72 -2.94 -1.07 22.75
C GLN A 72 -1.62 -0.76 22.04
N GLU A 73 -1.22 -1.60 21.08
CA GLU A 73 -0.03 -1.38 20.25
C GLU A 73 -0.17 -0.11 19.42
N ALA A 74 -1.32 0.12 18.76
CA ALA A 74 -1.58 1.34 18.01
C ALA A 74 -1.47 2.59 18.88
N PHE A 75 -1.95 2.55 20.12
CA PHE A 75 -1.80 3.67 21.08
C PHE A 75 -0.35 3.91 21.48
N ARG A 76 0.43 2.87 21.75
CA ARG A 76 1.85 3.01 22.04
C ARG A 76 2.60 3.64 20.88
N ALA A 77 2.33 3.16 19.65
CA ALA A 77 2.89 3.73 18.45
C ALA A 77 2.49 5.19 18.27
N MET A 78 1.21 5.54 18.48
CA MET A 78 0.72 6.92 18.42
C MET A 78 1.53 7.85 19.33
N GLN A 79 1.79 7.45 20.58
CA GLN A 79 2.59 8.22 21.51
C GLN A 79 4.06 8.31 21.07
N ALA A 80 4.64 7.22 20.63
CA ALA A 80 6.04 7.17 20.20
C ALA A 80 6.34 8.03 18.96
N TYR A 81 5.38 8.11 18.03
CA TYR A 81 5.51 8.92 16.82
C TYR A 81 4.98 10.35 16.98
N GLY A 82 4.44 10.71 18.14
CA GLY A 82 3.80 12.00 18.36
C GLY A 82 2.63 12.24 17.38
N ALA A 83 1.87 11.18 17.10
CA ALA A 83 0.70 11.30 16.26
C ALA A 83 -0.51 11.78 17.06
N ASP A 84 -1.33 12.62 16.44
CA ASP A 84 -2.54 13.17 17.08
C ASP A 84 -3.69 12.16 17.06
N LYS A 85 -3.70 11.30 16.06
CA LYS A 85 -4.79 10.34 15.80
C LYS A 85 -4.24 8.98 15.35
N CYS A 86 -4.96 7.93 15.69
CA CYS A 86 -4.60 6.59 15.22
C CYS A 86 -5.79 5.82 14.65
N ILE A 87 -5.45 4.92 13.73
CA ILE A 87 -6.35 3.94 13.14
C ILE A 87 -5.76 2.56 13.41
N THR A 88 -6.52 1.68 14.02
CA THR A 88 -6.19 0.25 14.01
C THR A 88 -7.02 -0.41 12.92
N ALA A 89 -6.38 -1.02 11.94
CA ALA A 89 -7.02 -1.61 10.77
C ALA A 89 -6.80 -3.11 10.71
N THR A 90 -7.79 -3.84 10.20
CA THR A 90 -7.68 -5.30 10.03
C THR A 90 -8.51 -5.81 8.85
N ASN A 91 -8.03 -6.90 8.24
CA ASN A 91 -8.81 -7.67 7.26
C ASN A 91 -9.86 -8.58 7.91
N GLN A 92 -10.04 -8.51 9.21
CA GLN A 92 -10.99 -9.29 10.00
C GLN A 92 -11.96 -8.35 10.76
N TYR A 93 -12.42 -8.75 11.92
CA TYR A 93 -13.25 -7.98 12.83
C TYR A 93 -12.58 -7.80 14.18
N PHE A 94 -13.04 -6.85 14.96
CA PHE A 94 -12.54 -6.60 16.32
C PHE A 94 -13.40 -7.31 17.34
N SER A 95 -12.73 -7.85 18.38
CA SER A 95 -13.41 -8.42 19.53
C SER A 95 -14.10 -7.34 20.39
N GLU A 96 -15.05 -7.72 21.21
CA GLU A 96 -15.77 -6.77 22.07
C GLU A 96 -14.86 -6.09 23.11
N ASP A 97 -13.84 -6.76 23.60
CA ASP A 97 -12.85 -6.15 24.50
C ASP A 97 -11.97 -5.12 23.77
N ALA A 98 -11.64 -5.35 22.49
CA ALA A 98 -10.95 -4.35 21.67
C ALA A 98 -11.80 -3.10 21.45
N LYS A 99 -13.08 -3.28 21.11
CA LYS A 99 -14.03 -2.17 20.93
C LYS A 99 -14.24 -1.39 22.23
N LYS A 100 -14.45 -2.07 23.34
CA LYS A 100 -14.57 -1.46 24.67
C LYS A 100 -13.34 -0.65 25.05
N TYR A 101 -12.15 -1.21 24.83
CA TYR A 101 -10.90 -0.51 25.11
C TYR A 101 -10.73 0.74 24.24
N ASN A 102 -11.04 0.64 22.94
CA ASN A 102 -11.01 1.78 22.05
C ASN A 102 -11.96 2.88 22.50
N LEU A 103 -13.20 2.52 22.87
CA LEU A 103 -14.18 3.48 23.39
C LEU A 103 -13.71 4.16 24.68
N GLN A 104 -13.07 3.42 25.60
CA GLN A 104 -12.48 4.00 26.80
C GLN A 104 -11.43 5.07 26.45
N LYS A 105 -10.61 4.84 25.41
CA LYS A 105 -9.60 5.80 24.95
C LYS A 105 -10.24 7.03 24.32
N ILE A 106 -11.29 6.85 23.53
CA ILE A 106 -12.06 7.98 22.96
C ILE A 106 -12.66 8.84 24.08
N ASN A 107 -13.23 8.23 25.13
CA ASN A 107 -13.77 8.92 26.28
C ASN A 107 -12.71 9.70 27.10
N LEU A 108 -11.45 9.31 26.98
CA LEU A 108 -10.30 10.01 27.56
C LEU A 108 -9.75 11.11 26.63
N GLY A 109 -10.42 11.42 25.53
CA GLY A 109 -10.06 12.49 24.61
C GLY A 109 -9.12 12.10 23.47
N PHE A 110 -8.83 10.81 23.29
CA PHE A 110 -8.01 10.36 22.16
C PHE A 110 -8.87 10.11 20.91
N ASP A 111 -8.43 10.56 19.73
CA ASP A 111 -9.08 10.20 18.45
C ASP A 111 -8.49 8.88 17.94
N SER A 112 -9.21 7.82 18.19
CA SER A 112 -8.85 6.47 17.77
C SER A 112 -9.98 5.81 17.01
N ARG A 113 -9.64 5.18 15.88
CA ARG A 113 -10.62 4.55 14.98
C ARG A 113 -10.28 3.09 14.74
N LEU A 114 -11.31 2.28 14.67
CA LEU A 114 -11.21 0.87 14.29
C LEU A 114 -11.73 0.70 12.87
N TRP A 115 -10.86 0.24 11.96
CA TRP A 115 -11.22 -0.11 10.58
C TRP A 115 -11.18 -1.61 10.42
N ASP A 116 -12.33 -2.24 10.52
CA ASP A 116 -12.50 -3.65 10.22
C ASP A 116 -12.66 -3.90 8.71
N LYS A 117 -12.76 -5.15 8.31
CA LYS A 117 -12.96 -5.56 6.92
C LYS A 117 -14.11 -4.80 6.25
N PHE A 118 -15.24 -4.66 6.92
CA PHE A 118 -16.42 -4.01 6.34
C PHE A 118 -16.22 -2.50 6.16
N THR A 119 -15.58 -1.87 7.11
CA THR A 119 -15.22 -0.44 7.04
C THR A 119 -14.25 -0.19 5.90
N ILE A 120 -13.22 -1.02 5.74
CA ILE A 120 -12.23 -0.93 4.67
C ILE A 120 -12.91 -1.10 3.30
N LEU A 121 -13.73 -2.13 3.12
CA LEU A 121 -14.45 -2.38 1.87
C LEU A 121 -15.38 -1.23 1.50
N LYS A 122 -16.15 -0.73 2.46
CA LYS A 122 -17.05 0.42 2.27
C LYS A 122 -16.30 1.68 1.81
N PHE A 123 -15.09 1.90 2.31
CA PHE A 123 -14.27 3.01 1.86
C PHE A 123 -13.66 2.77 0.48
N ALA A 124 -13.35 1.52 0.13
CA ALA A 124 -12.79 1.16 -1.16
C ALA A 124 -13.81 1.23 -2.31
N GLU A 125 -15.07 0.84 -2.07
CA GLU A 125 -16.13 0.76 -3.09
C GLU A 125 -16.38 2.07 -3.86
N LYS A 126 -16.13 3.20 -3.24
CA LYS A 126 -16.48 4.52 -3.78
C LYS A 126 -15.30 5.26 -4.41
N ARG A 127 -14.17 4.60 -4.63
CA ARG A 127 -12.92 5.29 -4.99
C ARG A 127 -12.26 4.66 -6.19
N ASP A 128 -11.74 5.53 -7.06
CA ASP A 128 -10.77 5.11 -8.07
C ASP A 128 -9.53 4.59 -7.33
N LEU A 129 -9.13 3.37 -7.67
CA LEU A 129 -8.06 2.66 -6.97
C LEU A 129 -6.67 2.98 -7.51
N ARG A 130 -6.56 3.92 -8.46
CA ARG A 130 -5.27 4.41 -8.91
C ARG A 130 -4.58 5.18 -7.79
N SER A 131 -3.28 5.02 -7.69
CA SER A 131 -2.50 5.83 -6.78
C SER A 131 -2.64 7.31 -7.11
N ALA A 132 -2.76 8.16 -6.09
CA ALA A 132 -2.66 9.62 -6.25
C ALA A 132 -1.30 10.03 -6.84
N ASN A 133 -0.28 9.19 -6.71
CA ASN A 133 1.06 9.36 -7.26
C ASN A 133 1.24 8.70 -8.64
N PHE A 134 0.16 8.21 -9.26
CA PHE A 134 0.21 7.69 -10.62
C PHE A 134 0.73 8.75 -11.59
N ARG A 135 1.74 8.39 -12.37
CA ARG A 135 2.36 9.28 -13.37
C ARG A 135 2.13 8.72 -14.75
N LYS A 136 1.65 9.57 -15.65
CA LYS A 136 1.62 9.23 -17.07
C LYS A 136 3.03 9.37 -17.66
N PRO A 137 3.49 8.39 -18.45
CA PRO A 137 4.73 8.54 -19.21
C PRO A 137 4.69 9.72 -20.16
N HIS A 138 5.81 10.39 -20.34
CA HIS A 138 6.01 11.34 -21.45
C HIS A 138 6.13 10.58 -22.77
N ASP A 139 5.96 11.25 -23.91
CA ASP A 139 5.96 10.62 -25.23
C ASP A 139 7.21 9.77 -25.52
N TYR A 140 8.39 10.25 -25.16
CA TYR A 140 9.64 9.49 -25.32
C TYR A 140 9.71 8.26 -24.40
N GLN A 141 9.09 8.32 -23.24
CA GLN A 141 8.99 7.18 -22.33
C GLN A 141 7.99 6.16 -22.84
N GLN A 142 6.84 6.63 -23.35
CA GLN A 142 5.83 5.78 -23.97
C GLN A 142 6.40 5.03 -25.19
N LEU A 143 7.13 5.73 -26.04
CA LEU A 143 7.81 5.08 -27.18
C LEU A 143 8.75 3.95 -26.74
N ALA A 144 9.48 4.13 -25.65
CA ALA A 144 10.35 3.10 -25.09
C ALA A 144 9.55 1.93 -24.51
N ILE A 145 8.44 2.20 -23.83
CA ILE A 145 7.52 1.20 -23.29
C ILE A 145 6.93 0.35 -24.41
N ASP A 146 6.35 0.99 -25.42
CA ASP A 146 5.71 0.34 -26.56
C ASP A 146 6.69 -0.57 -27.31
N LYS A 147 7.93 -0.12 -27.49
CA LYS A 147 8.96 -0.91 -28.14
C LYS A 147 9.32 -2.15 -27.33
N VAL A 148 9.48 -2.05 -26.02
CA VAL A 148 9.77 -3.21 -25.16
C VAL A 148 8.62 -4.20 -25.15
N LEU A 149 7.39 -3.73 -24.99
CA LEU A 149 6.20 -4.59 -24.98
C LEU A 149 5.99 -5.28 -26.36
N SER A 150 6.24 -4.56 -27.44
CA SER A 150 6.20 -5.13 -28.80
C SER A 150 7.23 -6.24 -28.97
N GLU A 151 8.48 -6.04 -28.53
CA GLU A 151 9.51 -7.08 -28.58
C GLU A 151 9.14 -8.32 -27.78
N ILE A 152 8.56 -8.14 -26.58
CA ILE A 152 8.07 -9.25 -25.76
C ILE A 152 6.96 -10.01 -26.49
N LYS A 153 5.98 -9.30 -27.08
CA LYS A 153 4.88 -9.90 -27.86
C LYS A 153 5.36 -10.69 -29.07
N ASN A 154 6.44 -10.23 -29.69
CA ASN A 154 7.05 -10.89 -30.85
C ASN A 154 8.00 -12.05 -30.46
N GLY A 155 8.01 -12.47 -29.19
CA GLY A 155 8.82 -13.60 -28.71
C GLY A 155 10.27 -13.24 -28.40
N GLY A 156 10.60 -11.96 -28.28
CA GLY A 156 11.90 -11.50 -27.82
C GLY A 156 12.20 -11.99 -26.41
N SER A 157 13.36 -12.65 -26.24
CA SER A 157 13.78 -13.24 -24.97
C SER A 157 14.79 -12.39 -24.18
N LYS A 158 15.36 -11.38 -24.83
CA LYS A 158 16.38 -10.49 -24.24
C LYS A 158 16.27 -9.09 -24.85
N GLY A 159 16.48 -8.08 -24.04
CA GLY A 159 16.53 -6.70 -24.51
C GLY A 159 17.37 -5.86 -23.57
N LEU A 160 17.98 -4.80 -24.11
CA LEU A 160 18.70 -3.79 -23.35
C LEU A 160 18.05 -2.42 -23.61
N LEU A 161 17.55 -1.79 -22.56
CA LEU A 161 17.04 -0.43 -22.61
C LEU A 161 18.03 0.51 -21.94
N THR A 162 18.65 1.40 -22.74
CA THR A 162 19.60 2.40 -22.24
C THR A 162 18.94 3.77 -22.28
N ILE A 163 18.85 4.41 -21.12
CA ILE A 163 18.27 5.74 -20.97
C ILE A 163 19.15 6.55 -20.00
N ALA A 164 19.34 7.82 -20.29
CA ALA A 164 20.13 8.71 -19.45
C ALA A 164 19.59 8.82 -18.01
N THR A 165 20.46 9.15 -17.07
CA THR A 165 20.07 9.34 -15.67
C THR A 165 19.09 10.51 -15.56
N GLY A 166 18.08 10.39 -14.70
CA GLY A 166 17.05 11.42 -14.52
C GLY A 166 15.85 11.34 -15.48
N LEU A 167 15.94 10.60 -16.59
CA LEU A 167 14.84 10.48 -17.57
C LEU A 167 13.77 9.44 -17.23
N GLY A 168 13.67 9.04 -15.97
CA GLY A 168 12.55 8.22 -15.48
C GLY A 168 12.62 6.73 -15.81
N LYS A 169 13.82 6.12 -15.80
CA LYS A 169 14.00 4.66 -15.97
C LYS A 169 13.04 3.84 -15.13
N THR A 170 12.88 4.24 -13.87
CA THR A 170 11.99 3.57 -12.93
C THR A 170 10.53 3.63 -13.38
N LEU A 171 10.07 4.79 -13.86
CA LEU A 171 8.70 4.95 -14.38
C LEU A 171 8.46 4.05 -15.60
N ILE A 172 9.41 4.03 -16.54
CA ILE A 172 9.33 3.17 -17.72
C ILE A 172 9.25 1.68 -17.31
N ALA A 173 10.17 1.24 -16.45
CA ALA A 173 10.18 -0.16 -16.01
C ALA A 173 8.88 -0.55 -15.29
N THR A 174 8.38 0.30 -14.39
CA THR A 174 7.17 0.01 -13.63
C THR A 174 5.91 0.10 -14.50
N THR A 175 5.87 0.94 -15.52
CA THR A 175 4.77 1.00 -16.49
C THR A 175 4.78 -0.26 -17.37
N ILE A 176 5.94 -0.70 -17.87
CA ILE A 176 6.06 -1.97 -18.61
C ILE A 176 5.53 -3.13 -17.77
N ILE A 177 5.93 -3.21 -16.50
CA ILE A 177 5.45 -4.25 -15.56
C ILE A 177 3.93 -4.17 -15.42
N SER A 178 3.38 -2.98 -15.23
CA SER A 178 1.94 -2.78 -15.03
C SER A 178 1.14 -3.20 -16.27
N GLU A 179 1.54 -2.75 -17.46
CA GLU A 179 0.86 -3.07 -18.72
C GLU A 179 0.98 -4.57 -19.05
N TYR A 180 2.18 -5.14 -18.88
CA TYR A 180 2.36 -6.57 -19.10
C TYR A 180 1.48 -7.45 -18.18
N LEU A 181 1.41 -7.11 -16.88
CA LEU A 181 0.59 -7.85 -15.93
C LEU A 181 -0.91 -7.64 -16.15
N ALA A 182 -1.33 -6.50 -16.67
CA ALA A 182 -2.72 -6.26 -17.05
C ALA A 182 -3.17 -7.21 -18.17
N GLU A 183 -2.29 -7.45 -19.16
CA GLU A 183 -2.55 -8.43 -20.24
C GLU A 183 -2.31 -9.89 -19.80
N ASN A 184 -1.44 -10.12 -18.82
CA ASN A 184 -1.00 -11.45 -18.38
C ASN A 184 -1.16 -11.61 -16.85
N PRO A 185 -2.38 -11.67 -16.31
CA PRO A 185 -2.64 -11.57 -14.86
C PRO A 185 -2.11 -12.74 -14.02
N HIS A 186 -1.73 -13.86 -14.66
CA HIS A 186 -1.14 -15.02 -13.98
C HIS A 186 0.39 -15.07 -14.06
N SER A 187 1.00 -14.11 -14.76
CA SER A 187 2.46 -14.05 -14.89
C SER A 187 3.13 -13.57 -13.61
N LYS A 188 4.38 -13.98 -13.44
CA LYS A 188 5.26 -13.54 -12.38
C LYS A 188 6.44 -12.79 -12.98
N ILE A 189 6.78 -11.64 -12.40
CA ILE A 189 7.91 -10.82 -12.83
C ILE A 189 8.90 -10.75 -11.68
N LEU A 190 10.16 -11.07 -11.96
CA LEU A 190 11.27 -10.91 -11.02
C LEU A 190 12.04 -9.65 -11.38
N VAL A 191 12.15 -8.73 -10.42
CA VAL A 191 12.95 -7.50 -10.55
C VAL A 191 14.19 -7.64 -9.67
N LEU A 192 15.36 -7.46 -10.25
CA LEU A 192 16.64 -7.56 -9.56
C LEU A 192 17.35 -6.21 -9.54
N ALA A 193 17.93 -5.86 -8.41
CA ALA A 193 18.81 -4.72 -8.28
C ALA A 193 19.98 -5.05 -7.33
N HIS A 194 21.12 -4.41 -7.53
CA HIS A 194 22.34 -4.67 -6.77
C HIS A 194 22.38 -4.04 -5.37
N MET A 195 21.42 -3.14 -5.07
CA MET A 195 21.32 -2.46 -3.78
C MET A 195 19.91 -2.57 -3.22
N ARG A 196 19.79 -2.80 -1.90
CA ARG A 196 18.50 -2.87 -1.20
C ARG A 196 17.63 -1.62 -1.38
N ASP A 197 18.24 -0.44 -1.38
CA ASP A 197 17.52 0.82 -1.54
C ASP A 197 16.92 0.97 -2.93
N LEU A 198 17.59 0.45 -3.96
CA LEU A 198 17.01 0.40 -5.31
C LEU A 198 15.84 -0.56 -5.40
N VAL A 199 15.90 -1.71 -4.72
CA VAL A 199 14.75 -2.64 -4.64
C VAL A 199 13.56 -1.94 -3.98
N LYS A 200 13.77 -1.26 -2.85
CA LYS A 200 12.72 -0.49 -2.17
C LYS A 200 12.15 0.63 -3.06
N GLN A 201 13.00 1.37 -3.75
CA GLN A 201 12.56 2.40 -4.69
C GLN A 201 11.71 1.82 -5.82
N LEU A 202 12.15 0.70 -6.41
CA LEU A 202 11.40 0.02 -7.47
C LEU A 202 10.07 -0.53 -6.95
N ASP A 203 10.05 -1.09 -5.75
CA ASP A 203 8.82 -1.57 -5.12
C ASP A 203 7.81 -0.44 -4.91
N ILE A 204 8.22 0.67 -4.30
CA ILE A 204 7.36 1.84 -4.07
C ILE A 204 6.86 2.43 -5.40
N ALA A 205 7.75 2.55 -6.39
CA ALA A 205 7.40 3.09 -7.70
C ALA A 205 6.47 2.14 -8.46
N SER A 206 6.71 0.83 -8.43
CA SER A 206 5.83 -0.17 -9.02
C SER A 206 4.45 -0.08 -8.44
N TRP A 207 4.36 0.05 -7.12
CA TRP A 207 3.10 0.14 -6.43
C TRP A 207 2.28 1.37 -6.80
N SER A 208 2.91 2.49 -7.11
CA SER A 208 2.20 3.68 -7.59
C SER A 208 1.70 3.56 -9.04
N GLN A 209 2.28 2.67 -9.84
CA GLN A 209 1.90 2.42 -11.23
C GLN A 209 0.99 1.21 -11.41
N LEU A 210 1.07 0.22 -10.51
CA LEU A 210 0.22 -0.97 -10.55
C LEU A 210 -1.22 -0.60 -10.22
N ASP A 211 -2.11 -0.93 -11.13
CA ASP A 211 -3.50 -0.50 -11.10
C ASP A 211 -4.43 -1.55 -10.49
N LEU A 212 -4.00 -2.74 -10.27
CA LEU A 212 -4.90 -3.85 -10.02
C LEU A 212 -4.46 -4.77 -8.89
N ASP A 213 -5.13 -5.88 -8.83
CA ASP A 213 -4.92 -7.04 -7.99
C ASP A 213 -3.51 -7.67 -8.06
N THR A 214 -2.49 -6.90 -8.44
CA THR A 214 -1.11 -7.33 -8.57
C THR A 214 -0.42 -7.35 -7.21
N HIS A 215 0.37 -8.38 -6.98
CA HIS A 215 1.16 -8.54 -5.75
C HIS A 215 2.63 -8.23 -5.99
N THR A 216 3.21 -7.42 -5.14
CA THR A 216 4.67 -7.36 -4.99
C THR A 216 5.06 -8.07 -3.69
N HIS A 217 6.07 -8.91 -3.75
CA HIS A 217 6.65 -9.64 -2.61
C HIS A 217 8.06 -9.18 -2.34
#